data_d0df5a504d4ab4fa2677c853d390ce67
#
_entry.id   d0df5a504d4ab4fa2677c853d390ce67
#
_cell.length_a   1.000
_cell.length_b   1.000
_cell.length_c   1.000
_cell.angle_alpha   90.00
_cell.angle_beta   90.00
_cell.angle_gamma   90.00
#
_symmetry.space_group_name_H-M   'P 1'
#
loop_
_entity.id
_entity.type
_entity.pdbx_description
1 polymer ?
#
loop_
_entity_poly.entity_id
_entity_poly.type
_entity_poly.pdbx_seq_one_letter_code
_entity_poly.pdbx_strand_id
1 'polypeptide(L)'
;MKLKILLCLVFTVVHVYGQKQPKNQELPPWEAGMLDIHFINAGRGNASFMVMPDATTMLIDAGDMNAAEFEKANFPLKVSPALPNNSLRPGQWIAAYIKQAMPLNRKPAIDYALITHFHGDHYGNIEKESPLSASGAYQLSGLTDVGDQLPIANLLDRGYPDYSYPVDLKKYYSNNLTFINYLAFINYQQKHQGLKAAALMAGSNQQIKLLFDKSRYPDFSVRNIKSNGSIWSGHEDGISTCFTQEQILEKGKFNENPLSNAIKISYGPFTYYAGGDNTGYEGDFYPGRRDVETPMAKAIGKVEAMTLNHHGNRDANNDAFIKTLSPKIVVEQSWCSDQPGQELAFRLTQKNTSGDSIQVFNTYMQPETRAYLGFWIAKTFKSLEGHVLIRVMKGGETYEIYLLDDRSTTLKVTNLFGPYTVNKH
;
A
#
# COMPACT_ATOMS: atom_id res chain seq x y z
N MET A 1 34.82 -64.88 -20.15
CA MET A 1 34.37 -63.69 -20.85
C MET A 1 33.97 -62.68 -19.76
N LYS A 2 34.83 -61.70 -19.44
CA LYS A 2 34.57 -60.68 -18.36
C LYS A 2 34.06 -59.44 -19.05
N LEU A 3 32.79 -59.08 -18.80
CA LEU A 3 32.14 -57.91 -19.29
C LEU A 3 32.57 -56.68 -18.40
N LYS A 4 33.32 -55.74 -18.98
CA LYS A 4 33.65 -54.46 -18.33
C LYS A 4 32.54 -53.46 -18.64
N ILE A 5 31.76 -53.08 -17.60
CA ILE A 5 30.80 -52.00 -17.69
C ILE A 5 31.56 -50.68 -17.47
N LEU A 6 31.58 -49.83 -18.49
CA LEU A 6 32.15 -48.49 -18.44
C LEU A 6 31.04 -47.53 -17.97
N LEU A 7 31.14 -47.02 -16.73
CA LEU A 7 30.22 -46.03 -16.16
C LEU A 7 30.67 -44.64 -16.59
N CYS A 8 30.00 -44.03 -17.57
CA CYS A 8 30.22 -42.61 -17.92
C CYS A 8 29.48 -41.73 -16.93
N LEU A 9 30.22 -41.09 -16.01
CA LEU A 9 29.72 -40.00 -15.20
C LEU A 9 29.65 -38.73 -16.05
N VAL A 10 28.44 -38.30 -16.37
CA VAL A 10 28.19 -36.98 -16.98
C VAL A 10 28.15 -35.96 -15.86
N PHE A 11 29.20 -35.17 -15.69
CA PHE A 11 29.21 -34.00 -14.83
C PHE A 11 28.48 -32.86 -15.55
N THR A 12 27.24 -32.59 -15.19
CA THR A 12 26.56 -31.34 -15.53
C THR A 12 27.12 -30.23 -14.66
N VAL A 13 28.00 -29.41 -15.21
CA VAL A 13 28.47 -28.17 -14.57
C VAL A 13 27.32 -27.16 -14.64
N VAL A 14 26.59 -27.02 -13.56
CA VAL A 14 25.63 -25.92 -13.38
C VAL A 14 26.46 -24.65 -13.16
N HIS A 15 26.58 -23.81 -14.20
CA HIS A 15 27.13 -22.47 -14.05
C HIS A 15 26.11 -21.63 -13.29
N VAL A 16 26.27 -21.54 -11.97
CA VAL A 16 25.62 -20.52 -11.19
C VAL A 16 26.31 -19.20 -11.51
N TYR A 17 25.76 -18.47 -12.48
CA TYR A 17 26.12 -17.06 -12.66
C TYR A 17 25.67 -16.32 -11.41
N GLY A 18 26.60 -16.05 -10.51
CA GLY A 18 26.40 -15.12 -9.42
C GLY A 18 26.14 -13.74 -10.04
N GLN A 19 24.88 -13.34 -10.17
CA GLN A 19 24.53 -11.98 -10.53
C GLN A 19 25.14 -11.06 -9.49
N LYS A 20 26.05 -10.17 -9.91
CA LYS A 20 26.53 -9.09 -9.05
C LYS A 20 25.31 -8.29 -8.61
N GLN A 21 25.05 -8.28 -7.32
CA GLN A 21 23.98 -7.44 -6.72
C GLN A 21 24.25 -5.97 -7.14
N PRO A 22 23.30 -5.25 -7.73
CA PRO A 22 23.47 -3.87 -8.17
C PRO A 22 23.45 -2.92 -6.96
N LYS A 23 24.51 -2.94 -6.14
CA LYS A 23 24.64 -2.00 -5.01
C LYS A 23 25.03 -0.61 -5.49
N ASN A 24 24.34 0.42 -5.01
CA ASN A 24 24.57 1.84 -5.31
C ASN A 24 24.38 2.23 -6.79
N GLN A 25 23.66 1.44 -7.58
CA GLN A 25 23.24 1.81 -8.92
C GLN A 25 21.88 2.52 -8.87
N GLU A 26 21.64 3.43 -9.78
CA GLU A 26 20.32 4.02 -10.00
C GLU A 26 19.33 2.93 -10.42
N LEU A 27 18.08 3.06 -9.96
CA LEU A 27 17.01 2.15 -10.37
C LEU A 27 16.87 2.19 -11.90
N PRO A 28 16.92 1.04 -12.61
CA PRO A 28 16.61 1.02 -14.04
C PRO A 28 15.23 1.63 -14.30
N PRO A 29 15.08 2.46 -15.35
CA PRO A 29 13.81 3.11 -15.66
C PRO A 29 12.71 2.07 -15.91
N TRP A 30 11.46 2.47 -15.63
CA TRP A 30 10.30 1.69 -16.04
C TRP A 30 10.20 1.61 -17.57
N GLU A 31 9.78 0.48 -18.10
CA GLU A 31 9.52 0.24 -19.52
C GLU A 31 8.05 -0.13 -19.75
N ALA A 32 7.51 0.25 -20.92
CA ALA A 32 6.15 -0.10 -21.31
C ALA A 32 5.90 -1.61 -21.25
N GLY A 33 4.84 -1.99 -20.55
CA GLY A 33 4.47 -3.37 -20.23
C GLY A 33 4.92 -3.86 -18.87
N MET A 34 5.76 -3.11 -18.12
CA MET A 34 6.04 -3.41 -16.73
C MET A 34 4.94 -2.83 -15.83
N LEU A 35 4.71 -3.48 -14.68
CA LEU A 35 3.93 -2.92 -13.58
C LEU A 35 4.89 -2.68 -12.42
N ASP A 36 5.11 -1.42 -12.06
CA ASP A 36 5.87 -1.03 -10.87
C ASP A 36 4.92 -0.69 -9.73
N ILE A 37 5.18 -1.24 -8.54
CA ILE A 37 4.47 -0.95 -7.30
C ILE A 37 5.51 -0.50 -6.28
N HIS A 38 5.60 0.81 -6.06
CA HIS A 38 6.52 1.43 -5.13
C HIS A 38 5.84 1.65 -3.78
N PHE A 39 6.49 1.24 -2.70
CA PHE A 39 6.12 1.52 -1.32
C PHE A 39 7.11 2.54 -0.78
N ILE A 40 6.64 3.77 -0.60
CA ILE A 40 7.51 4.92 -0.35
C ILE A 40 7.63 5.12 1.15
N ASN A 41 8.85 5.01 1.68
CA ASN A 41 9.14 5.41 3.04
C ASN A 41 9.49 6.90 3.09
N ALA A 42 8.51 7.74 3.36
CA ALA A 42 8.71 9.18 3.60
C ALA A 42 8.68 9.52 5.10
N GLY A 43 8.50 8.51 5.94
CA GLY A 43 8.49 8.62 7.40
C GLY A 43 7.15 8.20 8.02
N ARG A 44 6.28 9.14 8.34
CA ARG A 44 5.14 8.96 9.24
C ARG A 44 3.81 8.75 8.52
N GLY A 45 3.67 7.64 7.84
CA GLY A 45 2.42 7.28 7.15
C GLY A 45 2.66 6.47 5.89
N ASN A 46 1.58 6.02 5.28
CA ASN A 46 1.58 5.19 4.09
C ASN A 46 1.62 6.02 2.82
N ALA A 47 2.39 5.56 1.84
CA ALA A 47 2.30 6.01 0.47
C ALA A 47 2.73 4.88 -0.47
N SER A 48 1.87 4.52 -1.42
CA SER A 48 2.21 3.57 -2.48
C SER A 48 1.96 4.21 -3.85
N PHE A 49 2.97 4.18 -4.71
CA PHE A 49 2.86 4.72 -6.07
C PHE A 49 3.02 3.62 -7.10
N MET A 50 2.18 3.62 -8.11
CA MET A 50 2.19 2.59 -9.15
C MET A 50 2.33 3.20 -10.53
N VAL A 51 3.11 2.51 -11.37
CA VAL A 51 3.16 2.75 -12.82
C VAL A 51 2.63 1.49 -13.49
N MET A 52 1.45 1.59 -14.08
CA MET A 52 0.77 0.49 -14.76
C MET A 52 1.37 0.23 -16.14
N PRO A 53 1.06 -0.91 -16.79
CA PRO A 53 1.74 -1.34 -18.03
C PRO A 53 1.70 -0.37 -19.20
N ASP A 54 0.69 0.52 -19.27
CA ASP A 54 0.56 1.55 -20.32
C ASP A 54 1.03 2.95 -19.86
N ALA A 55 1.76 3.03 -18.74
CA ALA A 55 2.17 4.25 -18.07
C ALA A 55 1.06 5.01 -17.31
N THR A 56 -0.14 4.48 -17.16
CA THR A 56 -1.13 5.02 -16.22
C THR A 56 -0.56 4.96 -14.79
N THR A 57 -0.73 6.04 -14.03
CA THR A 57 -0.17 6.16 -12.68
C THR A 57 -1.25 6.17 -11.61
N MET A 58 -0.93 5.60 -10.44
CA MET A 58 -1.83 5.60 -9.30
C MET A 58 -1.05 5.82 -8.00
N LEU A 59 -1.55 6.71 -7.16
CA LEU A 59 -1.11 6.89 -5.78
C LEU A 59 -2.17 6.29 -4.84
N ILE A 60 -1.76 5.46 -3.90
CA ILE A 60 -2.60 5.00 -2.79
C ILE A 60 -2.03 5.61 -1.53
N ASP A 61 -2.79 6.46 -0.90
CA ASP A 61 -2.47 7.22 0.29
C ASP A 61 -1.24 8.14 0.13
N ALA A 62 -1.14 9.14 0.98
CA ALA A 62 0.01 10.00 1.19
C ALA A 62 -0.08 10.56 2.61
N GLY A 63 0.34 9.77 3.58
CA GLY A 63 0.21 10.07 4.99
C GLY A 63 1.29 11.00 5.51
N ASP A 64 0.97 11.69 6.59
CA ASP A 64 1.92 12.49 7.39
C ASP A 64 1.36 12.68 8.79
N MET A 65 1.68 11.79 9.73
CA MET A 65 1.25 11.94 11.13
C MET A 65 2.12 12.94 11.88
N ASN A 66 1.49 13.68 12.78
CA ASN A 66 2.21 14.57 13.68
C ASN A 66 2.96 13.77 14.77
N ALA A 67 4.29 13.80 14.74
CA ALA A 67 5.12 13.16 15.76
C ALA A 67 4.85 13.70 17.17
N ALA A 68 4.59 15.00 17.32
CA ALA A 68 4.37 15.63 18.61
C ALA A 68 3.09 15.14 19.34
N GLU A 69 2.10 14.63 18.63
CA GLU A 69 0.93 14.00 19.25
C GLU A 69 1.30 12.73 19.99
N PHE A 70 2.20 11.92 19.41
CA PHE A 70 2.69 10.68 20.03
C PHE A 70 3.65 10.94 21.18
N GLU A 71 4.46 11.99 21.09
CA GLU A 71 5.38 12.38 22.17
C GLU A 71 4.63 12.91 23.42
N LYS A 72 3.49 13.57 23.22
CA LYS A 72 2.62 14.10 24.29
C LYS A 72 1.65 13.06 24.85
N ALA A 73 1.39 11.98 24.12
CA ALA A 73 0.50 10.93 24.57
C ALA A 73 1.12 10.16 25.74
N ASN A 74 0.27 9.65 26.65
CA ASN A 74 0.71 8.76 27.73
C ASN A 74 1.16 7.37 27.23
N PHE A 75 1.40 7.23 25.93
CA PHE A 75 1.86 6.01 25.28
C PHE A 75 3.33 6.16 24.92
N PRO A 76 4.18 5.18 25.25
CA PRO A 76 5.61 5.23 24.92
C PRO A 76 5.87 4.84 23.44
N LEU A 77 5.01 5.25 22.53
CA LEU A 77 5.15 4.93 21.10
C LEU A 77 6.19 5.87 20.46
N LYS A 78 7.07 5.29 19.66
CA LYS A 78 8.03 6.00 18.81
C LYS A 78 7.52 6.01 17.38
N VAL A 79 7.73 7.13 16.70
CA VAL A 79 7.34 7.31 15.29
C VAL A 79 8.56 7.57 14.43
N SER A 80 8.47 7.23 13.17
CA SER A 80 9.55 7.43 12.20
C SER A 80 9.82 8.92 11.99
N PRO A 81 11.09 9.34 11.78
CA PRO A 81 11.39 10.69 11.32
C PRO A 81 10.92 10.89 9.88
N ALA A 82 10.85 12.13 9.42
CA ALA A 82 10.71 12.39 7.99
C ALA A 82 11.96 11.89 7.24
N LEU A 83 11.77 11.24 6.11
CA LEU A 83 12.85 10.66 5.30
C LEU A 83 12.82 11.24 3.88
N PRO A 84 14.04 11.46 3.30
CA PRO A 84 15.39 11.10 3.80
C PRO A 84 15.90 12.01 4.92
N ASN A 85 15.26 13.14 5.19
CA ASN A 85 15.62 14.09 6.26
C ASN A 85 14.50 15.11 6.49
N ASN A 86 14.69 16.01 7.45
CA ASN A 86 13.67 17.01 7.85
C ASN A 86 13.70 18.30 6.99
N SER A 87 14.38 18.35 5.85
CA SER A 87 14.40 19.57 4.99
C SER A 87 13.09 19.78 4.26
N LEU A 88 12.33 18.73 4.03
CA LEU A 88 10.99 18.77 3.43
C LEU A 88 10.02 17.97 4.32
N ARG A 89 8.73 18.24 4.16
CA ARG A 89 7.66 17.44 4.80
C ARG A 89 7.50 16.09 4.08
N PRO A 90 6.96 15.06 4.75
CA PRO A 90 6.71 13.75 4.13
C PRO A 90 5.99 13.82 2.78
N GLY A 91 4.89 14.60 2.66
CA GLY A 91 4.18 14.75 1.38
C GLY A 91 5.02 15.35 0.26
N GLN A 92 5.94 16.26 0.59
CA GLN A 92 6.90 16.83 -0.40
C GLN A 92 7.94 15.78 -0.82
N TRP A 93 8.41 14.93 0.10
CA TRP A 93 9.30 13.81 -0.23
C TRP A 93 8.61 12.76 -1.10
N ILE A 94 7.32 12.45 -0.82
CA ILE A 94 6.51 11.58 -1.68
C ILE A 94 6.42 12.16 -3.09
N ALA A 95 6.13 13.45 -3.24
CA ALA A 95 6.07 14.09 -4.55
C ALA A 95 7.43 14.08 -5.28
N ALA A 96 8.53 14.31 -4.55
CA ALA A 96 9.89 14.25 -5.11
C ALA A 96 10.25 12.84 -5.58
N TYR A 97 9.88 11.80 -4.81
CA TYR A 97 10.05 10.41 -5.19
C TYR A 97 9.24 10.07 -6.45
N ILE A 98 7.95 10.41 -6.48
CA ILE A 98 7.07 10.16 -7.63
C ILE A 98 7.65 10.77 -8.90
N LYS A 99 8.15 12.02 -8.86
CA LYS A 99 8.77 12.68 -10.01
C LYS A 99 9.93 11.88 -10.61
N GLN A 100 10.69 11.15 -9.79
CA GLN A 100 11.81 10.31 -10.25
C GLN A 100 11.34 8.93 -10.73
N ALA A 101 10.28 8.38 -10.14
CA ALA A 101 9.71 7.07 -10.51
C ALA A 101 8.81 7.13 -11.76
N MET A 102 8.51 8.34 -12.25
CA MET A 102 7.68 8.52 -13.46
C MET A 102 8.33 7.95 -14.72
N PRO A 103 7.52 7.41 -15.65
CA PRO A 103 8.02 7.07 -16.99
C PRO A 103 8.68 8.26 -17.67
N LEU A 104 9.88 8.06 -18.25
CA LEU A 104 10.71 9.12 -18.83
C LEU A 104 9.98 9.97 -19.89
N ASN A 105 9.00 9.40 -20.59
CA ASN A 105 8.26 10.05 -21.67
C ASN A 105 6.98 10.75 -21.19
N ARG A 106 6.75 10.85 -19.88
CA ARG A 106 5.57 11.50 -19.31
C ARG A 106 5.94 12.70 -18.45
N LYS A 107 5.12 13.76 -18.57
CA LYS A 107 5.15 14.83 -17.56
C LYS A 107 4.64 14.25 -16.24
N PRO A 108 5.29 14.58 -15.12
CA PRO A 108 4.85 14.10 -13.81
C PRO A 108 3.41 14.52 -13.49
N ALA A 109 2.55 13.53 -13.31
CA ALA A 109 1.15 13.68 -12.94
C ALA A 109 0.63 12.36 -12.33
N ILE A 110 -0.40 12.43 -11.54
CA ILE A 110 -1.08 11.29 -10.92
C ILE A 110 -2.43 11.12 -11.61
N ASP A 111 -2.61 10.01 -12.32
CA ASP A 111 -3.87 9.75 -13.03
C ASP A 111 -4.99 9.36 -12.07
N TYR A 112 -4.66 8.57 -11.03
CA TYR A 112 -5.56 8.17 -9.96
C TYR A 112 -4.88 8.38 -8.60
N ALA A 113 -5.58 9.02 -7.66
CA ALA A 113 -5.25 8.99 -6.24
C ALA A 113 -6.38 8.27 -5.50
N LEU A 114 -6.06 7.29 -4.67
CA LEU A 114 -7.00 6.59 -3.81
C LEU A 114 -6.64 6.89 -2.36
N ILE A 115 -7.56 7.47 -1.62
CA ILE A 115 -7.48 7.58 -0.16
C ILE A 115 -8.25 6.41 0.43
N THR A 116 -7.55 5.60 1.21
CA THR A 116 -8.14 4.39 1.79
C THR A 116 -9.15 4.74 2.87
N HIS A 117 -8.80 5.63 3.79
CA HIS A 117 -9.68 6.12 4.85
C HIS A 117 -9.15 7.45 5.44
N PHE A 118 -9.88 8.04 6.41
CA PHE A 118 -9.60 9.40 6.88
C PHE A 118 -8.79 9.43 8.19
N HIS A 119 -7.61 8.75 8.21
CA HIS A 119 -6.60 8.93 9.24
C HIS A 119 -5.38 9.68 8.70
N GLY A 120 -4.71 10.46 9.57
CA GLY A 120 -3.61 11.33 9.16
C GLY A 120 -2.43 10.62 8.52
N ASP A 121 -2.14 9.41 8.90
CA ASP A 121 -1.11 8.54 8.31
C ASP A 121 -1.48 7.97 6.93
N HIS A 122 -2.67 8.33 6.39
CA HIS A 122 -3.11 7.96 5.04
C HIS A 122 -3.37 9.15 4.13
N TYR A 123 -3.74 10.34 4.66
CA TYR A 123 -4.02 11.50 3.81
C TYR A 123 -3.39 12.83 4.29
N GLY A 124 -2.63 12.79 5.39
CA GLY A 124 -1.98 13.94 6.01
C GLY A 124 -2.66 14.36 7.29
N ASN A 125 -1.98 15.17 8.09
CA ASN A 125 -2.46 15.75 9.32
C ASN A 125 -2.24 17.25 9.32
N ILE A 126 -3.30 18.03 9.46
CA ILE A 126 -3.29 19.50 9.46
C ILE A 126 -3.36 20.04 10.88
N GLU A 127 -2.41 20.90 11.18
CA GLU A 127 -2.37 21.70 12.40
C GLU A 127 -2.62 23.17 12.09
N LYS A 128 -2.83 23.96 13.12
CA LYS A 128 -3.04 25.39 12.95
C LYS A 128 -1.89 26.08 12.23
N GLU A 129 -0.67 25.64 12.49
CA GLU A 129 0.58 26.17 11.96
C GLU A 129 1.01 25.51 10.64
N SER A 130 0.25 24.56 10.11
CA SER A 130 0.54 23.93 8.82
C SER A 130 0.59 25.01 7.73
N PRO A 131 1.60 24.98 6.84
CA PRO A 131 1.77 26.02 5.83
C PRO A 131 0.62 26.04 4.83
N LEU A 132 0.27 27.22 4.34
CA LEU A 132 -0.72 27.38 3.27
C LEU A 132 -0.12 27.00 1.92
N SER A 133 -0.95 26.49 1.03
CA SER A 133 -0.63 26.39 -0.41
C SER A 133 -0.35 27.77 -1.01
N ALA A 134 0.31 27.82 -2.15
CA ALA A 134 0.56 29.09 -2.85
C ALA A 134 -0.72 29.86 -3.19
N SER A 135 -1.85 29.16 -3.35
CA SER A 135 -3.18 29.76 -3.58
C SER A 135 -3.82 30.35 -2.32
N GLY A 136 -3.36 29.96 -1.12
CA GLY A 136 -4.00 30.28 0.15
C GLY A 136 -5.31 29.54 0.41
N ALA A 137 -5.73 28.62 -0.47
CA ALA A 137 -7.03 27.97 -0.41
C ALA A 137 -7.09 26.78 0.54
N TYR A 138 -5.95 26.15 0.85
CA TYR A 138 -5.81 25.00 1.74
C TYR A 138 -4.41 24.96 2.35
N GLN A 139 -4.27 24.19 3.42
CA GLN A 139 -2.99 23.95 4.09
C GLN A 139 -2.31 22.67 3.56
N LEU A 140 -1.01 22.57 3.77
CA LEU A 140 -0.15 21.53 3.19
C LEU A 140 0.27 20.49 4.25
N SER A 141 -0.05 19.22 3.98
CA SER A 141 0.43 18.01 4.65
C SER A 141 0.03 16.79 3.84
N GLY A 142 0.88 15.78 3.74
CA GLY A 142 0.54 14.51 3.09
C GLY A 142 0.00 14.70 1.66
N LEU A 143 -1.24 14.25 1.41
CA LEU A 143 -1.88 14.33 0.09
C LEU A 143 -1.93 15.76 -0.46
N THR A 144 -2.17 16.76 0.39
CA THR A 144 -2.28 18.16 -0.09
C THR A 144 -0.93 18.73 -0.49
N ASP A 145 0.18 18.28 0.12
CA ASP A 145 1.54 18.57 -0.37
C ASP A 145 1.80 17.94 -1.74
N VAL A 146 1.37 16.69 -1.91
CA VAL A 146 1.53 15.98 -3.20
C VAL A 146 0.74 16.70 -4.29
N GLY A 147 -0.53 17.01 -4.04
CA GLY A 147 -1.42 17.66 -5.00
C GLY A 147 -1.08 19.13 -5.30
N ASP A 148 -0.31 19.79 -4.42
CA ASP A 148 0.26 21.13 -4.69
C ASP A 148 1.43 21.07 -5.70
N GLN A 149 2.13 19.95 -5.76
CA GLN A 149 3.32 19.75 -6.60
C GLN A 149 3.08 18.93 -7.86
N LEU A 150 2.06 18.10 -7.88
CA LEU A 150 1.72 17.17 -8.96
C LEU A 150 0.23 17.25 -9.28
N PRO A 151 -0.17 17.45 -10.53
CA PRO A 151 -1.57 17.36 -10.93
C PRO A 151 -2.15 15.98 -10.59
N ILE A 152 -3.35 15.96 -10.01
CA ILE A 152 -4.12 14.74 -9.75
C ILE A 152 -5.37 14.79 -10.64
N ALA A 153 -5.53 13.80 -11.53
CA ALA A 153 -6.65 13.79 -12.46
C ALA A 153 -7.94 13.23 -11.84
N ASN A 154 -7.82 12.09 -11.13
CA ASN A 154 -8.98 11.44 -10.48
C ASN A 154 -8.62 11.14 -9.02
N LEU A 155 -9.48 11.57 -8.09
CA LEU A 155 -9.36 11.29 -6.67
C LEU A 155 -10.52 10.39 -6.25
N LEU A 156 -10.18 9.27 -5.64
CA LEU A 156 -11.13 8.31 -5.12
C LEU A 156 -11.01 8.24 -3.59
N ASP A 157 -12.12 8.34 -2.90
CA ASP A 157 -12.20 8.12 -1.45
C ASP A 157 -13.42 7.27 -1.08
N ARG A 158 -13.73 7.13 0.19
CA ARG A 158 -14.85 6.32 0.65
C ARG A 158 -16.17 7.09 0.81
N GLY A 159 -16.19 8.42 0.62
CA GLY A 159 -17.33 9.25 1.02
C GLY A 159 -17.83 10.27 0.02
N TYR A 160 -17.06 10.65 -1.00
CA TYR A 160 -17.44 11.66 -1.98
C TYR A 160 -18.74 11.28 -2.74
N PRO A 161 -19.66 12.22 -3.05
CA PRO A 161 -19.59 13.66 -2.75
C PRO A 161 -20.25 14.04 -1.41
N ASP A 162 -21.06 13.17 -0.85
CA ASP A 162 -21.98 13.52 0.24
C ASP A 162 -21.33 13.40 1.61
N TYR A 163 -20.40 12.45 1.77
CA TYR A 163 -19.74 12.13 3.05
C TYR A 163 -20.75 11.77 4.15
N SER A 164 -21.79 11.00 3.77
CA SER A 164 -22.95 10.71 4.65
C SER A 164 -22.87 9.38 5.40
N TYR A 165 -21.79 8.59 5.20
CA TYR A 165 -21.64 7.27 5.80
C TYR A 165 -20.40 7.18 6.73
N PRO A 166 -20.48 6.57 7.93
CA PRO A 166 -21.67 5.97 8.56
C PRO A 166 -22.57 7.01 9.24
N VAL A 167 -22.14 8.26 9.29
CA VAL A 167 -22.86 9.45 9.75
C VAL A 167 -22.56 10.60 8.80
N ASP A 168 -23.23 11.73 8.94
CA ASP A 168 -22.83 12.96 8.24
C ASP A 168 -21.43 13.39 8.71
N LEU A 169 -20.39 13.03 7.90
CA LEU A 169 -18.99 13.28 8.24
C LEU A 169 -18.66 14.78 8.27
N LYS A 170 -19.33 15.60 7.45
CA LYS A 170 -19.12 17.05 7.45
C LYS A 170 -19.52 17.66 8.80
N LYS A 171 -20.58 17.13 9.40
CA LYS A 171 -21.02 17.50 10.76
C LYS A 171 -20.15 16.84 11.83
N TYR A 172 -19.86 15.54 11.69
CA TYR A 172 -19.07 14.77 12.67
C TYR A 172 -17.66 15.34 12.82
N TYR A 173 -17.02 15.67 11.70
CA TYR A 173 -15.67 16.24 11.64
C TYR A 173 -15.65 17.78 11.52
N SER A 174 -16.71 18.47 11.96
CA SER A 174 -16.80 19.94 11.85
C SER A 174 -15.69 20.70 12.59
N ASN A 175 -14.99 20.07 13.54
CA ASN A 175 -13.83 20.61 14.25
C ASN A 175 -12.51 19.91 13.88
N ASN A 176 -12.50 18.99 12.94
CA ASN A 176 -11.31 18.32 12.47
C ASN A 176 -10.66 19.12 11.33
N LEU A 177 -9.58 19.82 11.64
CA LEU A 177 -8.88 20.68 10.68
C LEU A 177 -8.44 19.92 9.43
N THR A 178 -8.00 18.67 9.57
CA THR A 178 -7.53 17.85 8.44
C THR A 178 -8.66 17.53 7.48
N PHE A 179 -9.82 17.10 7.99
CA PHE A 179 -10.97 16.79 7.13
C PHE A 179 -11.54 18.04 6.43
N ILE A 180 -11.65 19.16 7.17
CA ILE A 180 -12.10 20.44 6.61
C ILE A 180 -11.14 20.88 5.48
N ASN A 181 -9.85 20.80 5.73
CA ASN A 181 -8.82 21.14 4.76
C ASN A 181 -8.84 20.24 3.52
N TYR A 182 -9.08 18.93 3.71
CA TYR A 182 -9.23 17.97 2.61
C TYR A 182 -10.40 18.35 1.69
N LEU A 183 -11.54 18.75 2.25
CA LEU A 183 -12.67 19.22 1.46
C LEU A 183 -12.35 20.54 0.71
N ALA A 184 -11.63 21.45 1.36
CA ALA A 184 -11.16 22.69 0.72
C ALA A 184 -10.18 22.39 -0.43
N PHE A 185 -9.25 21.47 -0.24
CA PHE A 185 -8.33 20.99 -1.27
C PHE A 185 -9.09 20.42 -2.47
N ILE A 186 -10.02 19.48 -2.28
CA ILE A 186 -10.81 18.91 -3.37
C ILE A 186 -11.53 20.02 -4.14
N ASN A 187 -12.23 20.90 -3.44
CA ASN A 187 -12.97 21.99 -4.06
C ASN A 187 -12.08 22.92 -4.90
N TYR A 188 -10.90 23.26 -4.39
CA TYR A 188 -9.93 24.07 -5.13
C TYR A 188 -9.42 23.34 -6.35
N GLN A 189 -8.99 22.09 -6.21
CA GLN A 189 -8.44 21.29 -7.30
C GLN A 189 -9.47 21.03 -8.42
N GLN A 190 -10.74 20.79 -8.05
CA GLN A 190 -11.83 20.64 -9.03
C GLN A 190 -12.04 21.93 -9.82
N LYS A 191 -12.07 23.06 -9.12
CA LYS A 191 -12.36 24.36 -9.74
C LYS A 191 -11.21 24.88 -10.62
N HIS A 192 -9.96 24.58 -10.25
CA HIS A 192 -8.79 25.24 -10.85
C HIS A 192 -7.85 24.29 -11.58
N GLN A 193 -7.87 22.98 -11.29
CA GLN A 193 -6.92 22.00 -11.83
C GLN A 193 -7.60 20.84 -12.58
N GLY A 194 -8.94 20.85 -12.66
CA GLY A 194 -9.70 19.84 -13.39
C GLY A 194 -9.78 18.47 -12.70
N LEU A 195 -9.47 18.39 -11.40
CA LEU A 195 -9.64 17.18 -10.60
C LEU A 195 -11.06 16.62 -10.73
N LYS A 196 -11.19 15.32 -10.89
CA LYS A 196 -12.47 14.60 -10.76
C LYS A 196 -12.43 13.79 -9.47
N ALA A 197 -13.42 13.97 -8.60
CA ALA A 197 -13.54 13.18 -7.38
C ALA A 197 -14.75 12.24 -7.44
N ALA A 198 -14.63 11.05 -6.84
CA ALA A 198 -15.72 10.09 -6.73
C ALA A 198 -15.51 9.16 -5.52
N ALA A 199 -16.59 8.56 -5.00
CA ALA A 199 -16.46 7.44 -4.08
C ALA A 199 -15.93 6.20 -4.79
N LEU A 200 -15.11 5.39 -4.09
CA LEU A 200 -14.73 4.07 -4.58
C LEU A 200 -15.97 3.16 -4.57
N MET A 201 -16.28 2.56 -5.71
CA MET A 201 -17.42 1.64 -5.87
C MET A 201 -16.96 0.19 -5.69
N ALA A 202 -17.29 -0.44 -4.56
CA ALA A 202 -17.03 -1.87 -4.35
C ALA A 202 -17.62 -2.70 -5.51
N GLY A 203 -16.90 -3.74 -5.92
CA GLY A 203 -17.30 -4.61 -7.03
C GLY A 203 -16.87 -4.11 -8.42
N SER A 204 -16.64 -2.82 -8.63
CA SER A 204 -16.28 -2.29 -9.95
C SER A 204 -14.88 -2.71 -10.41
N ASN A 205 -14.76 -3.06 -11.70
CA ASN A 205 -13.48 -3.23 -12.41
C ASN A 205 -13.31 -2.22 -13.55
N GLN A 206 -14.16 -1.20 -13.60
CA GLN A 206 -14.15 -0.16 -14.65
C GLN A 206 -13.80 1.22 -14.13
N GLN A 207 -13.76 1.41 -12.80
CA GLN A 207 -13.51 2.71 -12.20
C GLN A 207 -12.02 3.10 -12.26
N ILE A 208 -11.13 2.14 -12.03
CA ILE A 208 -9.68 2.30 -12.20
C ILE A 208 -9.27 1.42 -13.37
N LYS A 209 -8.73 2.03 -14.42
CA LYS A 209 -8.38 1.34 -15.67
C LYS A 209 -7.18 1.99 -16.34
N LEU A 210 -6.57 1.28 -17.26
CA LEU A 210 -5.54 1.81 -18.14
C LEU A 210 -6.13 2.95 -19.01
N LEU A 211 -5.43 4.06 -19.11
CA LEU A 211 -5.89 5.28 -19.75
C LEU A 211 -5.29 5.52 -21.15
N PHE A 212 -4.12 4.92 -21.46
CA PHE A 212 -3.38 5.24 -22.66
C PHE A 212 -3.44 4.13 -23.71
N ASP A 213 -3.31 2.85 -23.32
CA ASP A 213 -3.34 1.72 -24.25
C ASP A 213 -3.89 0.44 -23.59
N LYS A 214 -5.17 0.49 -23.19
CA LYS A 214 -5.85 -0.65 -22.56
C LYS A 214 -5.87 -1.90 -23.47
N SER A 215 -5.98 -1.71 -24.79
CA SER A 215 -6.08 -2.81 -25.75
C SER A 215 -4.83 -3.66 -25.84
N ARG A 216 -3.66 -3.06 -25.56
CA ARG A 216 -2.37 -3.75 -25.58
C ARG A 216 -2.15 -4.64 -24.34
N TYR A 217 -2.87 -4.39 -23.26
CA TYR A 217 -2.72 -5.10 -22.00
C TYR A 217 -4.06 -5.64 -21.50
N PRO A 218 -4.70 -6.58 -22.27
CA PRO A 218 -6.03 -7.10 -21.95
C PRO A 218 -6.08 -7.87 -20.63
N ASP A 219 -4.94 -8.43 -20.20
CA ASP A 219 -4.80 -9.21 -18.98
C ASP A 219 -4.51 -8.35 -17.73
N PHE A 220 -4.53 -7.00 -17.87
CA PHE A 220 -4.42 -6.09 -16.73
C PHE A 220 -5.80 -5.61 -16.29
N SER A 221 -6.05 -5.68 -14.99
CA SER A 221 -7.28 -5.13 -14.39
C SER A 221 -7.08 -4.70 -12.94
N VAL A 222 -7.90 -3.74 -12.50
CA VAL A 222 -8.05 -3.35 -11.10
C VAL A 222 -9.49 -3.61 -10.67
N ARG A 223 -9.67 -4.43 -9.64
CA ARG A 223 -10.96 -4.72 -9.02
C ARG A 223 -11.05 -3.98 -7.69
N ASN A 224 -12.08 -3.17 -7.52
CA ASN A 224 -12.40 -2.57 -6.23
C ASN A 224 -13.00 -3.63 -5.32
N ILE A 225 -12.30 -3.97 -4.25
CA ILE A 225 -12.70 -5.06 -3.34
C ILE A 225 -13.68 -4.57 -2.30
N LYS A 226 -13.40 -3.43 -1.69
CA LYS A 226 -14.19 -2.94 -0.55
C LYS A 226 -14.24 -1.41 -0.54
N SER A 227 -15.37 -0.88 -0.10
CA SER A 227 -15.56 0.50 0.32
C SER A 227 -16.62 0.56 1.42
N ASN A 228 -16.29 1.18 2.56
CA ASN A 228 -17.17 1.18 3.73
C ASN A 228 -17.60 -0.26 4.15
N GLY A 229 -18.90 -0.51 4.33
CA GLY A 229 -19.47 -1.83 4.65
C GLY A 229 -19.72 -2.73 3.44
N SER A 230 -19.47 -2.25 2.23
CA SER A 230 -19.71 -3.01 0.98
C SER A 230 -18.45 -3.69 0.52
N ILE A 231 -18.53 -4.98 0.19
CA ILE A 231 -17.45 -5.78 -0.38
C ILE A 231 -17.87 -6.40 -1.71
N TRP A 232 -16.91 -6.61 -2.61
CA TRP A 232 -17.13 -7.42 -3.81
C TRP A 232 -17.55 -8.84 -3.43
N SER A 233 -18.55 -9.39 -4.12
CA SER A 233 -19.07 -10.75 -3.83
C SER A 233 -18.20 -11.90 -4.34
N GLY A 234 -17.16 -11.58 -5.15
CA GLY A 234 -16.34 -12.57 -5.85
C GLY A 234 -16.84 -12.88 -7.28
N HIS A 235 -17.99 -12.38 -7.68
CA HIS A 235 -18.60 -12.65 -8.99
C HIS A 235 -19.03 -11.37 -9.68
N GLU A 236 -18.64 -11.21 -10.96
CA GLU A 236 -18.96 -10.04 -11.79
C GLU A 236 -18.74 -8.73 -11.05
N ASP A 237 -19.69 -7.81 -11.04
CA ASP A 237 -19.68 -6.57 -10.25
C ASP A 237 -20.61 -6.66 -9.01
N GLY A 238 -20.98 -7.89 -8.62
CA GLY A 238 -21.82 -8.14 -7.45
C GLY A 238 -21.18 -7.66 -6.14
N ILE A 239 -22.01 -7.20 -5.21
CA ILE A 239 -21.60 -6.75 -3.89
C ILE A 239 -22.31 -7.52 -2.78
N SER A 240 -21.67 -7.64 -1.64
CA SER A 240 -22.25 -8.10 -0.38
C SER A 240 -21.89 -7.11 0.73
N THR A 241 -22.52 -7.26 1.89
CA THR A 241 -22.31 -6.37 3.04
C THR A 241 -21.54 -7.11 4.12
N CYS A 242 -20.43 -6.54 4.61
CA CYS A 242 -19.65 -7.10 5.72
C CYS A 242 -20.14 -6.61 7.09
N PHE A 243 -20.73 -5.42 7.17
CA PHE A 243 -21.38 -4.89 8.36
C PHE A 243 -22.41 -3.82 7.97
N THR A 244 -23.43 -3.63 8.80
CA THR A 244 -24.42 -2.56 8.63
C THR A 244 -23.95 -1.26 9.27
N GLN A 245 -24.64 -0.15 8.95
CA GLN A 245 -24.36 1.14 9.55
C GLN A 245 -24.52 1.11 11.08
N GLU A 246 -25.51 0.39 11.59
CA GLU A 246 -25.75 0.25 13.03
C GLU A 246 -24.64 -0.54 13.72
N GLN A 247 -24.10 -1.57 13.05
CA GLN A 247 -23.04 -2.41 13.60
C GLN A 247 -21.71 -1.67 13.75
N ILE A 248 -21.42 -0.69 12.89
CA ILE A 248 -20.15 0.08 12.98
C ILE A 248 -20.23 1.23 13.99
N LEU A 249 -21.43 1.64 14.39
CA LEU A 249 -21.64 2.76 15.33
C LEU A 249 -21.69 2.25 16.78
N GLU A 250 -20.81 2.78 17.62
CA GLU A 250 -20.81 2.60 19.05
C GLU A 250 -21.11 3.94 19.74
N LYS A 251 -22.33 4.09 20.31
CA LYS A 251 -22.75 5.35 20.97
C LYS A 251 -22.55 6.58 20.08
N GLY A 252 -22.85 6.46 18.79
CA GLY A 252 -22.69 7.53 17.79
C GLY A 252 -21.24 7.82 17.37
N LYS A 253 -20.28 7.01 17.80
CA LYS A 253 -18.88 7.05 17.35
C LYS A 253 -18.57 5.82 16.49
N PHE A 254 -17.56 5.91 15.67
CA PHE A 254 -17.07 4.81 14.85
C PHE A 254 -15.55 4.84 14.74
N ASN A 255 -14.97 3.73 14.33
CA ASN A 255 -13.57 3.62 13.97
C ASN A 255 -13.45 3.70 12.44
N GLU A 256 -12.50 4.49 11.93
CA GLU A 256 -12.26 4.66 10.50
C GLU A 256 -11.69 3.40 9.84
N ASN A 257 -10.85 2.65 10.55
CA ASN A 257 -10.11 1.51 9.99
C ASN A 257 -11.00 0.49 9.26
N PRO A 258 -12.10 -0.03 9.87
CA PRO A 258 -12.99 -0.97 9.18
C PRO A 258 -13.69 -0.38 7.95
N LEU A 259 -13.64 0.93 7.74
CA LEU A 259 -14.25 1.62 6.60
C LEU A 259 -13.32 1.73 5.40
N SER A 260 -12.05 1.33 5.54
CA SER A 260 -11.00 1.46 4.52
C SER A 260 -11.39 0.86 3.17
N ASN A 261 -11.03 1.57 2.12
CA ASN A 261 -11.06 1.09 0.74
C ASN A 261 -10.01 -0.01 0.50
N ALA A 262 -10.34 -0.98 -0.35
CA ALA A 262 -9.40 -2.02 -0.76
C ALA A 262 -9.55 -2.34 -2.25
N ILE A 263 -8.43 -2.70 -2.90
CA ILE A 263 -8.38 -3.08 -4.32
C ILE A 263 -7.56 -4.35 -4.52
N LYS A 264 -7.81 -5.04 -5.64
CA LYS A 264 -6.97 -6.12 -6.17
C LYS A 264 -6.52 -5.75 -7.57
N ILE A 265 -5.24 -5.87 -7.85
CA ILE A 265 -4.66 -5.72 -9.18
C ILE A 265 -4.36 -7.12 -9.73
N SER A 266 -4.67 -7.33 -10.99
CA SER A 266 -4.29 -8.53 -11.74
C SER A 266 -3.55 -8.11 -13.00
N TYR A 267 -2.42 -8.77 -13.28
CA TYR A 267 -1.66 -8.60 -14.52
C TYR A 267 -1.12 -9.95 -14.96
N GLY A 268 -1.72 -10.54 -15.98
CA GLY A 268 -1.50 -11.94 -16.31
C GLY A 268 -1.71 -12.84 -15.09
N PRO A 269 -0.77 -13.74 -14.73
CA PRO A 269 -0.88 -14.56 -13.53
C PRO A 269 -0.56 -13.80 -12.22
N PHE A 270 0.14 -12.65 -12.28
CA PHE A 270 0.47 -11.87 -11.09
C PHE A 270 -0.76 -11.19 -10.49
N THR A 271 -0.92 -11.30 -9.19
CA THR A 271 -2.00 -10.65 -8.44
C THR A 271 -1.48 -9.97 -7.19
N TYR A 272 -2.02 -8.77 -6.90
CA TYR A 272 -1.64 -7.96 -5.75
C TYR A 272 -2.87 -7.42 -5.03
N TYR A 273 -2.87 -7.50 -3.70
CA TYR A 273 -3.89 -6.91 -2.84
C TYR A 273 -3.34 -5.67 -2.12
N ALA A 274 -4.10 -4.58 -2.15
CA ALA A 274 -3.90 -3.40 -1.33
C ALA A 274 -5.20 -3.05 -0.60
N GLY A 275 -5.11 -2.92 0.71
CA GLY A 275 -6.16 -2.39 1.57
C GLY A 275 -5.56 -1.35 2.50
N GLY A 276 -6.34 -0.43 3.03
CA GLY A 276 -5.88 0.49 4.07
C GLY A 276 -5.78 -0.25 5.42
N ASP A 277 -6.41 0.30 6.41
CA ASP A 277 -6.36 -0.22 7.77
C ASP A 277 -7.52 -1.17 8.10
N ASN A 278 -7.94 -1.97 7.11
CA ASN A 278 -8.99 -2.97 7.33
C ASN A 278 -8.65 -3.85 8.52
N THR A 279 -9.65 -4.12 9.37
CA THR A 279 -9.49 -4.89 10.61
C THR A 279 -9.96 -6.32 10.45
N GLY A 280 -9.34 -7.24 11.20
CA GLY A 280 -9.63 -8.68 11.15
C GLY A 280 -10.14 -9.25 12.47
N TYR A 281 -10.38 -8.40 13.47
CA TYR A 281 -10.85 -8.79 14.80
C TYR A 281 -11.94 -7.86 15.29
N GLU A 282 -12.79 -8.37 16.18
CA GLU A 282 -13.89 -7.63 16.80
C GLU A 282 -14.09 -8.10 18.25
N GLY A 283 -15.02 -7.44 18.97
CA GLY A 283 -15.36 -7.77 20.35
C GLY A 283 -14.64 -6.90 21.38
N ASP A 284 -14.76 -7.27 22.67
CA ASP A 284 -14.37 -6.44 23.82
C ASP A 284 -12.89 -6.06 23.85
N PHE A 285 -12.01 -6.90 23.31
CA PHE A 285 -10.57 -6.60 23.20
C PHE A 285 -10.23 -5.65 22.04
N TYR A 286 -11.16 -5.46 21.11
CA TYR A 286 -10.99 -4.63 19.91
C TYR A 286 -12.19 -3.69 19.71
N PRO A 287 -12.46 -2.78 20.65
CA PRO A 287 -13.64 -1.92 20.61
C PRO A 287 -13.66 -1.08 19.33
N GLY A 288 -14.84 -0.98 18.70
CA GLY A 288 -15.02 -0.26 17.44
C GLY A 288 -14.43 -0.93 16.21
N ARG A 289 -13.81 -2.11 16.33
CA ARG A 289 -13.32 -2.90 15.20
C ARG A 289 -14.40 -3.88 14.72
N ARG A 290 -14.24 -4.30 13.47
CA ARG A 290 -15.07 -5.35 12.84
C ARG A 290 -14.17 -6.29 12.05
N ASP A 291 -14.46 -7.57 12.06
CA ASP A 291 -13.79 -8.52 11.15
C ASP A 291 -14.34 -8.33 9.73
N VAL A 292 -13.65 -7.50 8.96
CA VAL A 292 -13.94 -7.29 7.53
C VAL A 292 -13.02 -8.15 6.65
N GLU A 293 -11.92 -8.64 7.21
CA GLU A 293 -10.92 -9.43 6.48
C GLU A 293 -11.44 -10.81 6.08
N THR A 294 -12.07 -11.53 7.00
CA THR A 294 -12.58 -12.88 6.73
C THR A 294 -13.60 -12.90 5.57
N PRO A 295 -14.62 -12.03 5.50
CA PRO A 295 -15.50 -11.99 4.33
C PRO A 295 -14.80 -11.51 3.06
N MET A 296 -13.88 -10.53 3.14
CA MET A 296 -13.13 -10.08 1.97
C MET A 296 -12.22 -11.17 1.39
N ALA A 297 -11.57 -11.96 2.25
CA ALA A 297 -10.62 -12.98 1.83
C ALA A 297 -11.22 -13.95 0.82
N LYS A 298 -12.48 -14.37 1.02
CA LYS A 298 -13.19 -15.28 0.12
C LYS A 298 -13.38 -14.70 -1.28
N ALA A 299 -13.67 -13.40 -1.37
CA ALA A 299 -13.83 -12.71 -2.63
C ALA A 299 -12.50 -12.46 -3.34
N ILE A 300 -11.45 -12.10 -2.58
CA ILE A 300 -10.11 -11.83 -3.12
C ILE A 300 -9.48 -13.10 -3.69
N GLY A 301 -9.59 -14.23 -2.94
CA GLY A 301 -8.87 -15.45 -3.24
C GLY A 301 -7.36 -15.32 -3.07
N LYS A 302 -6.58 -16.22 -3.70
CA LYS A 302 -5.12 -16.19 -3.63
C LYS A 302 -4.53 -14.95 -4.30
N VAL A 303 -3.40 -14.48 -3.77
CA VAL A 303 -2.60 -13.40 -4.35
C VAL A 303 -1.11 -13.74 -4.29
N GLU A 304 -0.33 -13.26 -5.26
CA GLU A 304 1.14 -13.42 -5.24
C GLU A 304 1.78 -12.46 -4.24
N ALA A 305 1.29 -11.22 -4.17
CA ALA A 305 1.79 -10.21 -3.25
C ALA A 305 0.65 -9.44 -2.56
N MET A 306 0.92 -8.93 -1.37
CA MET A 306 -0.02 -8.06 -0.64
C MET A 306 0.67 -7.02 0.23
N THR A 307 -0.05 -5.91 0.50
CA THR A 307 0.26 -5.02 1.62
C THR A 307 -0.48 -5.51 2.85
N LEU A 308 0.16 -5.46 4.02
CA LEU A 308 -0.54 -5.71 5.29
C LEU A 308 -1.59 -4.63 5.54
N ASN A 309 -2.74 -5.03 6.04
CA ASN A 309 -3.72 -4.11 6.58
C ASN A 309 -3.21 -3.51 7.90
N HIS A 310 -3.58 -2.26 8.16
CA HIS A 310 -3.31 -1.55 9.41
C HIS A 310 -1.85 -1.68 9.88
N HIS A 311 -0.90 -1.48 8.94
CA HIS A 311 0.55 -1.54 9.18
C HIS A 311 1.03 -2.83 9.90
N GLY A 312 0.28 -3.91 9.77
CA GLY A 312 0.54 -5.13 10.52
C GLY A 312 0.16 -5.08 12.00
N ASN A 313 -0.70 -4.16 12.41
CA ASN A 313 -1.16 -4.05 13.79
C ASN A 313 -1.92 -5.28 14.27
N ARG A 314 -2.11 -5.39 15.60
CA ARG A 314 -2.66 -6.58 16.28
C ARG A 314 -4.11 -6.86 15.95
N ASP A 315 -4.88 -5.85 15.52
CA ASP A 315 -6.30 -5.94 15.18
C ASP A 315 -6.56 -6.29 13.72
N ALA A 316 -5.51 -6.61 12.95
CA ALA A 316 -5.59 -6.89 11.51
C ALA A 316 -4.80 -8.14 11.10
N ASN A 317 -4.96 -8.52 9.82
CA ASN A 317 -4.27 -9.65 9.18
C ASN A 317 -4.51 -10.97 9.90
N ASN A 318 -5.78 -11.31 10.12
CA ASN A 318 -6.16 -12.52 10.85
C ASN A 318 -5.76 -13.81 10.11
N ASP A 319 -5.82 -14.95 10.81
CA ASP A 319 -5.38 -16.24 10.26
C ASP A 319 -6.17 -16.64 9.00
N ALA A 320 -7.49 -16.39 8.98
CA ALA A 320 -8.33 -16.74 7.83
C ALA A 320 -7.94 -15.91 6.60
N PHE A 321 -7.64 -14.64 6.81
CA PHE A 321 -7.20 -13.73 5.75
C PHE A 321 -5.86 -14.16 5.16
N ILE A 322 -4.81 -14.30 5.98
CA ILE A 322 -3.48 -14.70 5.52
C ILE A 322 -3.50 -16.08 4.86
N LYS A 323 -4.21 -17.06 5.43
CA LYS A 323 -4.31 -18.40 4.83
C LYS A 323 -5.02 -18.41 3.49
N THR A 324 -6.10 -17.63 3.35
CA THR A 324 -6.89 -17.58 2.12
C THR A 324 -6.15 -16.86 1.00
N LEU A 325 -5.55 -15.70 1.31
CA LEU A 325 -4.76 -14.95 0.34
C LEU A 325 -3.45 -15.66 0.00
N SER A 326 -2.88 -16.40 0.95
CA SER A 326 -1.72 -17.27 0.75
C SER A 326 -0.55 -16.59 0.01
N PRO A 327 -0.14 -15.36 0.39
CA PRO A 327 0.83 -14.58 -0.35
C PRO A 327 2.21 -15.22 -0.28
N LYS A 328 3.04 -14.99 -1.32
CA LYS A 328 4.47 -15.24 -1.30
C LYS A 328 5.25 -14.04 -0.81
N ILE A 329 4.80 -12.85 -1.23
CA ILE A 329 5.40 -11.56 -0.89
C ILE A 329 4.42 -10.73 -0.07
N VAL A 330 4.91 -10.19 1.02
CA VAL A 330 4.17 -9.26 1.88
C VAL A 330 4.99 -7.99 2.01
N VAL A 331 4.40 -6.84 1.76
CA VAL A 331 5.00 -5.55 2.06
C VAL A 331 4.30 -4.94 3.26
N GLU A 332 5.10 -4.48 4.20
CA GLU A 332 4.64 -3.80 5.40
C GLU A 332 5.12 -2.37 5.40
N GLN A 333 4.20 -1.42 5.45
CA GLN A 333 4.48 0.01 5.57
C GLN A 333 4.28 0.42 7.02
N SER A 334 5.28 0.21 7.85
CA SER A 334 5.24 0.63 9.27
C SER A 334 5.93 1.96 9.48
N TRP A 335 5.47 2.70 10.47
CA TRP A 335 5.99 4.02 10.86
C TRP A 335 6.00 4.22 12.38
N CYS A 336 5.38 3.31 13.14
CA CYS A 336 5.23 3.38 14.59
C CYS A 336 5.82 2.14 15.28
N SER A 337 6.21 2.26 16.54
CA SER A 337 6.91 1.19 17.29
C SER A 337 6.00 0.03 17.74
N ASP A 338 4.69 0.11 17.56
CA ASP A 338 3.74 -1.00 17.76
C ASP A 338 3.44 -1.79 16.48
N GLN A 339 4.13 -1.49 15.39
CA GLN A 339 3.96 -2.07 14.05
C GLN A 339 5.22 -2.83 13.62
N PRO A 340 5.11 -4.14 13.29
CA PRO A 340 3.92 -5.01 13.40
C PRO A 340 3.69 -5.54 14.81
N GLY A 341 2.49 -6.07 15.04
CA GLY A 341 2.19 -6.84 16.23
C GLY A 341 2.93 -8.19 16.26
N GLN A 342 3.29 -8.66 17.45
CA GLN A 342 4.05 -9.90 17.63
C GLN A 342 3.32 -11.14 17.11
N GLU A 343 2.02 -11.18 17.30
CA GLU A 343 1.15 -12.28 16.85
C GLU A 343 1.14 -12.38 15.32
N LEU A 344 1.15 -11.25 14.64
CA LEU A 344 1.26 -11.23 13.19
C LEU A 344 2.65 -11.67 12.72
N ALA A 345 3.72 -11.17 13.33
CA ALA A 345 5.08 -11.59 12.99
C ALA A 345 5.23 -13.12 13.13
N PHE A 346 4.65 -13.73 14.17
CA PHE A 346 4.60 -15.18 14.33
C PHE A 346 3.77 -15.84 13.21
N ARG A 347 2.59 -15.32 12.88
CA ARG A 347 1.71 -15.84 11.83
C ARG A 347 2.40 -15.85 10.47
N LEU A 348 3.17 -14.81 10.15
CA LEU A 348 3.93 -14.71 8.90
C LEU A 348 5.13 -15.68 8.83
N THR A 349 5.53 -16.32 9.93
CA THR A 349 6.54 -17.41 9.88
C THR A 349 5.99 -18.71 9.32
N GLN A 350 4.68 -18.84 9.20
CA GLN A 350 4.03 -20.03 8.66
C GLN A 350 4.22 -20.07 7.12
N LYS A 351 4.19 -21.28 6.60
CA LYS A 351 4.20 -21.45 5.15
C LYS A 351 2.83 -21.09 4.56
N ASN A 352 2.85 -20.55 3.34
CA ASN A 352 1.64 -20.34 2.57
C ASN A 352 1.03 -21.69 2.12
N THR A 353 -0.14 -21.68 1.48
CA THR A 353 -0.83 -22.92 1.06
C THR A 353 -0.12 -23.66 -0.07
N SER A 354 0.84 -23.04 -0.73
CA SER A 354 1.71 -23.68 -1.74
C SER A 354 2.97 -24.30 -1.12
N GLY A 355 3.17 -24.17 0.20
CA GLY A 355 4.33 -24.68 0.91
C GLY A 355 5.55 -23.73 0.91
N ASP A 356 5.41 -22.54 0.32
CA ASP A 356 6.47 -21.53 0.28
C ASP A 356 6.53 -20.75 1.60
N SER A 357 7.72 -20.26 1.94
CA SER A 357 7.89 -19.31 3.03
C SER A 357 7.42 -17.92 2.58
N ILE A 358 6.59 -17.28 3.39
CA ILE A 358 6.21 -15.88 3.19
C ILE A 358 7.44 -15.00 3.39
N GLN A 359 7.70 -14.10 2.46
CA GLN A 359 8.80 -13.13 2.53
C GLN A 359 8.24 -11.75 2.80
N VAL A 360 8.65 -11.13 3.91
CA VAL A 360 8.18 -9.82 4.33
C VAL A 360 9.23 -8.75 4.05
N PHE A 361 8.81 -7.69 3.40
CA PHE A 361 9.60 -6.48 3.14
C PHE A 361 9.00 -5.32 3.90
N ASN A 362 9.70 -4.86 4.93
CA ASN A 362 9.26 -3.75 5.76
C ASN A 362 9.95 -2.46 5.31
N THR A 363 9.19 -1.35 5.26
CA THR A 363 9.73 -0.04 4.87
C THR A 363 10.47 0.65 6.00
N TYR A 364 10.02 0.50 7.26
CA TYR A 364 10.71 1.03 8.41
C TYR A 364 10.27 0.35 9.72
N MET A 365 11.11 -0.52 10.24
CA MET A 365 10.86 -1.14 11.53
C MET A 365 11.60 -0.39 12.63
N GLN A 366 10.88 0.16 13.58
CA GLN A 366 11.43 0.87 14.72
C GLN A 366 12.40 -0.01 15.54
N PRO A 367 13.47 0.54 16.14
CA PRO A 367 14.38 -0.22 16.98
C PRO A 367 13.69 -0.96 18.13
N GLU A 368 12.68 -0.36 18.73
CA GLU A 368 11.86 -0.96 19.78
C GLU A 368 11.11 -2.20 19.28
N THR A 369 10.55 -2.13 18.07
CA THR A 369 9.89 -3.27 17.43
C THR A 369 10.87 -4.38 17.13
N ARG A 370 12.06 -4.04 16.61
CA ARG A 370 13.14 -5.03 16.38
C ARG A 370 13.52 -5.75 17.68
N ALA A 371 13.58 -5.03 18.80
CA ALA A 371 13.96 -5.60 20.09
C ALA A 371 12.93 -6.62 20.58
N TYR A 372 11.63 -6.34 20.50
CA TYR A 372 10.62 -7.28 21.01
C TYR A 372 10.28 -8.41 20.05
N LEU A 373 10.38 -8.23 18.74
CA LEU A 373 10.18 -9.29 17.75
C LEU A 373 11.32 -10.31 17.76
N GLY A 374 12.57 -9.85 18.02
CA GLY A 374 13.70 -10.72 18.22
C GLY A 374 13.97 -11.68 17.04
N PHE A 375 14.02 -13.00 17.33
CA PHE A 375 14.40 -14.01 16.35
C PHE A 375 13.40 -14.22 15.21
N TRP A 376 12.14 -13.79 15.35
CA TRP A 376 11.16 -13.91 14.27
C TRP A 376 11.50 -13.06 13.06
N ILE A 377 12.24 -11.95 13.27
CA ILE A 377 12.72 -11.10 12.18
C ILE A 377 13.54 -11.92 11.18
N ALA A 378 14.55 -12.64 11.66
CA ALA A 378 15.46 -13.41 10.81
C ALA A 378 14.76 -14.52 9.99
N LYS A 379 13.60 -15.01 10.47
CA LYS A 379 12.84 -16.05 9.77
C LYS A 379 12.05 -15.54 8.57
N THR A 380 11.57 -14.30 8.63
CA THR A 380 10.50 -13.84 7.76
C THR A 380 10.86 -12.55 7.00
N PHE A 381 11.50 -11.59 7.69
CA PHE A 381 11.77 -10.27 7.12
C PHE A 381 13.01 -10.27 6.24
N LYS A 382 12.86 -9.74 5.03
CA LYS A 382 13.92 -9.54 4.03
C LYS A 382 14.48 -8.13 4.05
N SER A 383 13.68 -7.15 4.50
CA SER A 383 14.13 -5.79 4.80
C SER A 383 13.48 -5.27 6.07
N LEU A 384 14.15 -4.33 6.73
CA LEU A 384 13.65 -3.63 7.92
C LEU A 384 13.59 -2.11 7.71
N GLU A 385 14.07 -1.61 6.58
CA GLU A 385 14.10 -0.19 6.20
C GLU A 385 14.32 -0.07 4.69
N GLY A 386 14.00 1.09 4.12
CA GLY A 386 14.15 1.41 2.71
C GLY A 386 12.81 1.50 1.97
N HIS A 387 12.82 2.15 0.80
CA HIS A 387 11.69 1.99 -0.10
C HIS A 387 11.69 0.58 -0.69
N VAL A 388 10.50 0.04 -0.92
CA VAL A 388 10.33 -1.27 -1.56
C VAL A 388 9.67 -1.07 -2.92
N LEU A 389 10.19 -1.72 -3.96
CA LEU A 389 9.58 -1.74 -5.28
C LEU A 389 9.36 -3.20 -5.70
N ILE A 390 8.13 -3.55 -6.02
CA ILE A 390 7.80 -4.76 -6.76
C ILE A 390 7.70 -4.38 -8.23
N ARG A 391 8.63 -4.87 -9.08
CA ARG A 391 8.62 -4.69 -10.53
C ARG A 391 8.18 -5.97 -11.19
N VAL A 392 6.97 -5.96 -11.74
CA VAL A 392 6.40 -7.08 -12.48
C VAL A 392 6.77 -6.92 -13.96
N MET A 393 7.37 -7.96 -14.54
CA MET A 393 7.81 -7.96 -15.93
C MET A 393 6.63 -8.06 -16.89
N LYS A 394 6.88 -7.71 -18.15
CA LYS A 394 5.88 -7.75 -19.23
C LYS A 394 5.13 -9.08 -19.24
N GLY A 395 3.79 -9.03 -19.18
CA GLY A 395 2.92 -10.21 -19.15
C GLY A 395 2.67 -10.83 -17.78
N GLY A 396 3.33 -10.33 -16.71
CA GLY A 396 3.01 -10.73 -15.33
C GLY A 396 3.53 -12.10 -14.88
N GLU A 397 4.36 -12.79 -15.68
CA GLU A 397 4.84 -14.13 -15.34
C GLU A 397 6.01 -14.13 -14.34
N THR A 398 6.80 -13.06 -14.32
CA THR A 398 7.94 -12.90 -13.42
C THR A 398 7.97 -11.51 -12.81
N TYR A 399 8.61 -11.39 -11.65
CA TYR A 399 8.80 -10.12 -10.96
C TYR A 399 10.09 -10.10 -10.15
N GLU A 400 10.54 -8.91 -9.84
CA GLU A 400 11.70 -8.63 -8.99
C GLU A 400 11.32 -7.67 -7.88
N ILE A 401 12.05 -7.72 -6.77
CA ILE A 401 11.88 -6.78 -5.67
C ILE A 401 13.18 -6.00 -5.48
N TYR A 402 13.09 -4.70 -5.62
CA TYR A 402 14.17 -3.76 -5.36
C TYR A 402 13.98 -3.13 -3.99
N LEU A 403 15.04 -3.07 -3.20
CA LEU A 403 15.12 -2.19 -2.05
C LEU A 403 15.91 -0.95 -2.45
N LEU A 404 15.36 0.22 -2.14
CA LEU A 404 15.96 1.51 -2.47
C LEU A 404 16.31 2.26 -1.18
N ASP A 405 17.41 3.00 -1.26
CA ASP A 405 17.93 3.79 -0.12
C ASP A 405 16.98 4.95 0.20
N ASP A 406 16.29 4.87 1.33
CA ASP A 406 15.36 5.89 1.83
C ASP A 406 16.04 7.11 2.47
N ARG A 407 17.37 7.08 2.57
CA ARG A 407 18.20 8.22 3.00
C ARG A 407 18.81 8.97 1.83
N SER A 408 18.65 8.45 0.63
CA SER A 408 19.06 9.09 -0.62
C SER A 408 17.94 9.99 -1.17
N THR A 409 18.31 11.06 -1.83
CA THR A 409 17.36 11.88 -2.62
C THR A 409 17.16 11.36 -4.04
N THR A 410 17.83 10.26 -4.41
CA THR A 410 17.69 9.57 -5.71
C THR A 410 17.37 8.10 -5.49
N LEU A 411 16.81 7.43 -6.52
CA LEU A 411 16.36 6.04 -6.44
C LEU A 411 17.54 5.07 -6.54
N LYS A 412 18.38 5.01 -5.51
CA LYS A 412 19.53 4.10 -5.43
C LYS A 412 19.14 2.71 -4.94
N VAL A 413 19.50 1.70 -5.71
CA VAL A 413 19.28 0.30 -5.35
C VAL A 413 20.26 -0.14 -4.27
N THR A 414 19.76 -0.64 -3.15
CA THR A 414 20.55 -1.25 -2.08
C THR A 414 20.58 -2.76 -2.19
N ASN A 415 19.45 -3.37 -2.57
CA ASN A 415 19.32 -4.82 -2.76
C ASN A 415 18.35 -5.16 -3.89
N LEU A 416 18.53 -6.34 -4.48
CA LEU A 416 17.64 -6.93 -5.49
C LEU A 416 17.35 -8.38 -5.11
N PHE A 417 16.07 -8.77 -5.16
CA PHE A 417 15.58 -10.12 -4.91
C PHE A 417 14.82 -10.64 -6.15
N GLY A 418 14.98 -11.91 -6.43
CA GLY A 418 14.38 -12.55 -7.59
C GLY A 418 15.39 -12.86 -8.68
N PRO A 419 14.97 -13.05 -9.93
CA PRO A 419 13.57 -13.02 -10.37
C PRO A 419 12.73 -14.12 -9.72
N TYR A 420 11.50 -13.77 -9.37
CA TYR A 420 10.48 -14.73 -8.92
C TYR A 420 9.59 -15.10 -10.10
N THR A 421 9.17 -16.36 -10.15
CA THR A 421 8.16 -16.82 -11.10
C THR A 421 6.82 -16.94 -10.38
N VAL A 422 5.78 -16.43 -11.02
CA VAL A 422 4.40 -16.54 -10.52
C VAL A 422 3.88 -17.94 -10.85
N ASN A 423 3.39 -18.64 -9.84
CA ASN A 423 2.75 -19.94 -10.05
C ASN A 423 1.37 -19.73 -10.70
N LYS A 424 1.11 -20.38 -11.85
CA LYS A 424 -0.22 -20.41 -12.45
C LYS A 424 -1.14 -21.22 -11.52
N HIS A 425 -2.13 -20.57 -10.99
CA HIS A 425 -3.13 -21.18 -10.07
C HIS A 425 -4.36 -21.65 -10.83
#